data_0b42e75aa10421e47ff4c972b2793625
#
_entry.id   0b42e75aa10421e47ff4c972b2793625
#
_cell.length_a   1.000
_cell.length_b   1.000
_cell.length_c   1.000
_cell.angle_alpha   90.00
_cell.angle_beta   90.00
_cell.angle_gamma   90.00
#
_symmetry.space_group_name_H-M   'P 1'
#
loop_
_entity.id
_entity.type
_entity.pdbx_description
1 polymer ?
#
loop_
_entity_poly.entity_id
_entity_poly.type
_entity_poly.pdbx_seq_one_letter_code
_entity_poly.pdbx_strand_id
1 'polypeptide(L)'
;MKLFTGFPEGKAHLLPIPEVFFSQLLPQIDHLGELKLTLYFFWRLNRMEGAFRYLRSSDLSQDEGFLMSMGVAKDNAQAVLDDAFKRAVERGTLLKAVFSSEQGHEAYYFLNSPRGRAALRAIESGQWQPDIQNQTTNLAIQETPNIFILYEENIGTLTPLIAESLAEAEDTYPALWIEEAIRIAVERNKRNWRYILAILERWQQEGRHGKKEEIKDRRDSEKDRRRYVEGEFSDFVEH
;
A
#
# COMPACT_ATOMS: atom_id res chain seq x y z
N MET A 1 -32.31 -11.85 -5.61
CA MET A 1 -30.87 -11.98 -5.88
C MET A 1 -30.50 -10.94 -6.94
N LYS A 2 -29.57 -10.02 -6.64
CA LYS A 2 -29.04 -9.11 -7.69
C LYS A 2 -28.13 -9.93 -8.61
N LEU A 3 -28.36 -9.84 -9.91
CA LEU A 3 -27.48 -10.45 -10.91
C LEU A 3 -26.18 -9.63 -11.01
N PHE A 4 -25.06 -10.33 -11.06
CA PHE A 4 -23.77 -9.70 -11.36
C PHE A 4 -23.70 -9.42 -12.87
N THR A 5 -23.42 -8.16 -13.23
CA THR A 5 -23.43 -7.72 -14.64
C THR A 5 -22.11 -7.98 -15.38
N GLY A 6 -21.15 -8.62 -14.73
CA GLY A 6 -19.83 -8.91 -15.29
C GLY A 6 -18.75 -7.93 -14.80
N PHE A 7 -17.51 -8.29 -15.06
CA PHE A 7 -16.37 -7.40 -14.81
C PHE A 7 -16.33 -6.31 -15.90
N PRO A 8 -15.93 -5.06 -15.53
CA PRO A 8 -15.86 -3.97 -16.48
C PRO A 8 -14.82 -4.25 -17.58
N GLU A 9 -15.09 -3.74 -18.79
CA GLU A 9 -14.11 -3.73 -19.87
C GLU A 9 -13.02 -2.69 -19.57
N GLY A 10 -11.76 -3.00 -19.90
CA GLY A 10 -10.62 -2.12 -19.73
C GLY A 10 -9.66 -2.55 -18.63
N LYS A 11 -8.84 -1.61 -18.12
CA LYS A 11 -7.89 -1.87 -17.05
C LYS A 11 -8.63 -2.07 -15.73
N ALA A 12 -8.70 -3.31 -15.25
CA ALA A 12 -9.20 -3.61 -13.92
C ALA A 12 -8.07 -3.43 -12.89
N HIS A 13 -8.38 -2.81 -11.75
CA HIS A 13 -7.47 -2.80 -10.62
C HIS A 13 -7.32 -4.21 -10.08
N LEU A 14 -6.11 -4.74 -10.12
CA LEU A 14 -5.79 -6.06 -9.61
C LEU A 14 -5.45 -6.00 -8.12
N LEU A 15 -5.97 -6.94 -7.38
CA LEU A 15 -5.63 -7.13 -5.98
C LEU A 15 -4.60 -8.27 -5.87
N PRO A 16 -3.36 -8.00 -5.40
CA PRO A 16 -2.40 -9.06 -5.15
C PRO A 16 -2.83 -9.91 -3.96
N ILE A 17 -3.11 -11.19 -4.21
CA ILE A 17 -3.37 -12.19 -3.17
C ILE A 17 -2.21 -13.21 -3.23
N PRO A 18 -1.50 -13.48 -2.11
CA PRO A 18 -0.40 -14.43 -2.09
C PRO A 18 -0.83 -15.81 -2.57
N GLU A 19 0.01 -16.49 -3.36
CA GLU A 19 -0.27 -17.84 -3.84
C GLU A 19 -0.55 -18.83 -2.70
N VAL A 20 0.12 -18.65 -1.56
CA VAL A 20 -0.06 -19.46 -0.36
C VAL A 20 -1.51 -19.42 0.18
N PHE A 21 -2.24 -18.35 -0.12
CA PHE A 21 -3.67 -18.30 0.20
C PHE A 21 -4.43 -19.41 -0.52
N PHE A 22 -4.20 -19.59 -1.81
CA PHE A 22 -4.91 -20.58 -2.62
C PHE A 22 -4.44 -22.02 -2.35
N SER A 23 -3.12 -22.20 -2.18
CA SER A 23 -2.52 -23.52 -2.03
C SER A 23 -2.61 -24.11 -0.63
N GLN A 24 -2.65 -23.28 0.41
CA GLN A 24 -2.58 -23.73 1.81
C GLN A 24 -3.76 -23.28 2.66
N LEU A 25 -4.16 -21.99 2.58
CA LEU A 25 -5.17 -21.45 3.48
C LEU A 25 -6.59 -21.76 2.99
N LEU A 26 -6.91 -21.49 1.72
CA LEU A 26 -8.24 -21.67 1.15
C LEU A 26 -8.78 -23.12 1.33
N PRO A 27 -7.99 -24.18 1.14
CA PRO A 27 -8.46 -25.55 1.38
C PRO A 27 -8.84 -25.85 2.84
N GLN A 28 -8.36 -25.05 3.78
CA GLN A 28 -8.64 -25.22 5.21
C GLN A 28 -9.86 -24.41 5.68
N ILE A 29 -10.27 -23.39 4.92
CA ILE A 29 -11.42 -22.55 5.27
C ILE A 29 -12.70 -23.29 4.88
N ASP A 30 -13.46 -23.68 5.88
CA ASP A 30 -14.75 -24.39 5.74
C ASP A 30 -15.97 -23.50 6.02
N HIS A 31 -15.74 -22.23 6.38
CA HIS A 31 -16.77 -21.28 6.76
C HIS A 31 -16.82 -20.07 5.83
N LEU A 32 -17.99 -19.85 5.19
CA LEU A 32 -18.15 -18.79 4.19
C LEU A 32 -17.90 -17.37 4.76
N GLY A 33 -18.33 -17.12 6.01
CA GLY A 33 -18.07 -15.83 6.68
C GLY A 33 -16.59 -15.57 6.87
N GLU A 34 -15.83 -16.61 7.29
CA GLU A 34 -14.36 -16.52 7.42
C GLU A 34 -13.70 -16.25 6.07
N LEU A 35 -14.12 -16.93 5.02
CA LEU A 35 -13.61 -16.69 3.67
C LEU A 35 -13.85 -15.25 3.21
N LYS A 36 -15.09 -14.75 3.37
CA LYS A 36 -15.44 -13.38 3.01
C LYS A 36 -14.64 -12.36 3.82
N LEU A 37 -14.47 -12.59 5.13
CA LEU A 37 -13.68 -11.76 6.01
C LEU A 37 -12.21 -11.70 5.54
N THR A 38 -11.62 -12.87 5.23
CA THR A 38 -10.22 -12.95 4.77
C THR A 38 -10.01 -12.19 3.46
N LEU A 39 -10.91 -12.37 2.48
CA LEU A 39 -10.84 -11.63 1.21
C LEU A 39 -11.06 -10.14 1.40
N TYR A 40 -11.96 -9.75 2.31
CA TYR A 40 -12.17 -8.35 2.68
C TYR A 40 -10.93 -7.74 3.31
N PHE A 41 -10.20 -8.48 4.16
CA PHE A 41 -8.92 -8.05 4.71
C PHE A 41 -7.89 -7.78 3.62
N PHE A 42 -7.69 -8.69 2.67
CA PHE A 42 -6.79 -8.45 1.54
C PHE A 42 -7.17 -7.17 0.79
N TRP A 43 -8.46 -6.99 0.49
CA TRP A 43 -8.95 -5.83 -0.23
C TRP A 43 -8.75 -4.52 0.53
N ARG A 44 -9.09 -4.48 1.82
CA ARG A 44 -8.99 -3.26 2.62
C ARG A 44 -7.54 -2.90 2.93
N LEU A 45 -6.73 -3.85 3.37
CA LEU A 45 -5.34 -3.61 3.73
C LEU A 45 -4.49 -3.23 2.51
N ASN A 46 -4.85 -3.69 1.31
CA ASN A 46 -4.17 -3.29 0.09
C ASN A 46 -4.35 -1.80 -0.23
N ARG A 47 -5.40 -1.18 0.27
CA ARG A 47 -5.72 0.24 0.09
C ARG A 47 -5.25 1.12 1.25
N MET A 48 -4.68 0.54 2.29
CA MET A 48 -4.18 1.26 3.46
C MET A 48 -2.69 1.53 3.31
N GLU A 49 -2.27 2.67 3.82
CA GLU A 49 -0.87 3.07 3.91
C GLU A 49 -0.34 2.96 5.33
N GLY A 50 0.97 3.08 5.49
CA GLY A 50 1.64 3.06 6.77
C GLY A 50 2.38 1.77 7.06
N ALA A 51 3.26 1.83 8.06
CA ALA A 51 4.12 0.73 8.47
C ALA A 51 3.31 -0.48 8.94
N PHE A 52 2.22 -0.24 9.68
CA PHE A 52 1.35 -1.28 10.21
C PHE A 52 -0.08 -1.07 9.73
N ARG A 53 -0.60 -2.04 9.00
CA ARG A 53 -1.95 -2.04 8.44
C ARG A 53 -2.84 -2.96 9.25
N TYR A 54 -3.97 -2.46 9.69
CA TYR A 54 -4.93 -3.20 10.54
C TYR A 54 -6.36 -2.77 10.24
N LEU A 55 -7.30 -3.58 10.68
CA LEU A 55 -8.72 -3.20 10.73
C LEU A 55 -9.21 -3.34 12.18
N ARG A 56 -10.10 -2.44 12.60
CA ARG A 56 -10.78 -2.54 13.89
C ARG A 56 -12.07 -3.33 13.76
N SER A 57 -12.50 -3.98 14.84
CA SER A 57 -13.80 -4.63 14.84
C SER A 57 -14.93 -3.65 14.54
N SER A 58 -14.83 -2.42 15.07
CA SER A 58 -15.78 -1.35 14.82
C SER A 58 -15.88 -0.95 13.34
N ASP A 59 -14.77 -0.92 12.59
CA ASP A 59 -14.76 -0.56 11.18
C ASP A 59 -15.61 -1.53 10.34
N LEU A 60 -15.56 -2.83 10.65
CA LEU A 60 -16.32 -3.83 9.92
C LEU A 60 -17.78 -3.88 10.39
N SER A 61 -18.02 -3.63 11.68
CA SER A 61 -19.39 -3.56 12.23
C SER A 61 -20.19 -2.37 11.69
N GLN A 62 -19.50 -1.32 11.23
CA GLN A 62 -20.11 -0.13 10.62
C GLN A 62 -20.22 -0.22 9.09
N ASP A 63 -19.53 -1.17 8.46
CA ASP A 63 -19.61 -1.37 7.01
C ASP A 63 -20.87 -2.18 6.65
N GLU A 64 -21.98 -1.46 6.43
CA GLU A 64 -23.27 -2.07 6.06
C GLU A 64 -23.16 -2.95 4.80
N GLY A 65 -22.35 -2.54 3.81
CA GLY A 65 -22.15 -3.30 2.58
C GLY A 65 -21.48 -4.64 2.84
N PHE A 66 -20.47 -4.64 3.72
CA PHE A 66 -19.81 -5.88 4.13
C PHE A 66 -20.73 -6.75 4.98
N LEU A 67 -21.43 -6.21 5.97
CA LEU A 67 -22.37 -6.95 6.80
C LEU A 67 -23.49 -7.61 5.98
N MET A 68 -24.06 -6.88 5.02
CA MET A 68 -25.05 -7.44 4.09
C MET A 68 -24.47 -8.61 3.25
N SER A 69 -23.19 -8.58 2.95
CA SER A 69 -22.52 -9.66 2.22
C SER A 69 -22.46 -10.96 3.00
N MET A 70 -22.55 -10.92 4.33
CA MET A 70 -22.54 -12.12 5.19
C MET A 70 -23.74 -13.04 4.95
N GLY A 71 -24.78 -12.57 4.26
CA GLY A 71 -25.89 -13.40 3.79
C GLY A 71 -26.90 -13.78 4.86
N VAL A 72 -26.92 -13.07 5.97
CA VAL A 72 -27.85 -13.24 7.10
C VAL A 72 -28.71 -12.00 7.30
N ALA A 73 -29.81 -12.15 8.05
CA ALA A 73 -30.61 -11.01 8.47
C ALA A 73 -29.74 -10.01 9.27
N LYS A 74 -30.05 -8.73 9.17
CA LYS A 74 -29.26 -7.63 9.78
C LYS A 74 -29.01 -7.88 11.29
N ASP A 75 -29.99 -8.43 11.97
CA ASP A 75 -29.94 -8.72 13.42
C ASP A 75 -28.90 -9.79 13.79
N ASN A 76 -28.56 -10.68 12.87
CA ASN A 76 -27.57 -11.75 13.10
C ASN A 76 -26.20 -11.45 12.44
N ALA A 77 -26.08 -10.38 11.68
CA ALA A 77 -24.87 -10.09 10.91
C ALA A 77 -23.65 -9.89 11.83
N GLN A 78 -23.85 -9.24 12.97
CA GLN A 78 -22.78 -9.06 13.95
C GLN A 78 -22.28 -10.38 14.54
N ALA A 79 -23.19 -11.27 14.92
CA ALA A 79 -22.81 -12.58 15.48
C ALA A 79 -22.04 -13.44 14.46
N VAL A 80 -22.42 -13.37 13.17
CA VAL A 80 -21.71 -14.06 12.08
C VAL A 80 -20.33 -13.44 11.84
N LEU A 81 -20.22 -12.12 11.95
CA LEU A 81 -18.93 -11.41 11.87
C LEU A 81 -18.01 -11.80 13.02
N ASP A 82 -18.53 -11.84 14.25
CA ASP A 82 -17.76 -12.22 15.44
C ASP A 82 -17.26 -13.67 15.36
N ASP A 83 -18.11 -14.60 14.87
CA ASP A 83 -17.71 -16.00 14.61
C ASP A 83 -16.64 -16.08 13.50
N ALA A 84 -16.77 -15.29 12.43
CA ALA A 84 -15.77 -15.23 11.37
C ALA A 84 -14.41 -14.72 11.88
N PHE A 85 -14.39 -13.68 12.70
CA PHE A 85 -13.17 -13.21 13.36
C PHE A 85 -12.55 -14.28 14.26
N LYS A 86 -13.36 -14.94 15.09
CA LYS A 86 -12.89 -15.99 15.97
C LYS A 86 -12.19 -17.09 15.17
N ARG A 87 -12.83 -17.61 14.12
CA ARG A 87 -12.28 -18.65 13.25
C ARG A 87 -10.98 -18.21 12.57
N ALA A 88 -10.95 -16.99 12.02
CA ALA A 88 -9.77 -16.46 11.35
C ALA A 88 -8.58 -16.30 12.30
N VAL A 89 -8.81 -15.96 13.57
CA VAL A 89 -7.77 -15.90 14.60
C VAL A 89 -7.33 -17.30 15.03
N GLU A 90 -8.26 -18.21 15.28
CA GLU A 90 -7.97 -19.61 15.67
C GLU A 90 -7.19 -20.35 14.58
N ARG A 91 -7.51 -20.09 13.30
CA ARG A 91 -6.79 -20.64 12.15
C ARG A 91 -5.43 -19.99 11.93
N GLY A 92 -5.17 -18.84 12.56
CA GLY A 92 -3.93 -18.10 12.40
C GLY A 92 -3.86 -17.25 11.11
N THR A 93 -4.97 -17.01 10.45
CA THR A 93 -5.07 -16.09 9.31
C THR A 93 -4.93 -14.65 9.78
N LEU A 94 -5.55 -14.32 10.91
CA LEU A 94 -5.50 -13.01 11.55
C LEU A 94 -4.81 -13.09 12.91
N LEU A 95 -4.13 -12.01 13.26
CA LEU A 95 -3.60 -11.73 14.59
C LEU A 95 -4.49 -10.68 15.24
N LYS A 96 -4.71 -10.79 16.56
CA LYS A 96 -5.58 -9.90 17.33
C LYS A 96 -4.80 -9.21 18.44
N ALA A 97 -4.96 -7.90 18.55
CA ALA A 97 -4.60 -7.12 19.72
C ALA A 97 -5.85 -6.42 20.27
N VAL A 98 -5.93 -6.24 21.59
CA VAL A 98 -7.04 -5.54 22.23
C VAL A 98 -6.48 -4.35 23.00
N PHE A 99 -7.03 -3.18 22.75
CA PHE A 99 -6.70 -1.97 23.48
C PHE A 99 -7.89 -1.55 24.32
N SER A 100 -7.60 -1.14 25.54
CA SER A 100 -8.56 -0.59 26.48
C SER A 100 -8.42 0.92 26.49
N SER A 101 -9.52 1.63 26.30
CA SER A 101 -9.59 3.07 26.45
C SER A 101 -10.70 3.45 27.42
N GLU A 102 -10.83 4.72 27.75
CA GLU A 102 -11.96 5.24 28.54
C GLU A 102 -13.32 4.96 27.88
N GLN A 103 -13.36 4.73 26.57
CA GLN A 103 -14.56 4.47 25.78
C GLN A 103 -14.89 2.98 25.64
N GLY A 104 -14.02 2.07 26.17
CA GLY A 104 -14.21 0.63 26.11
C GLY A 104 -13.02 -0.14 25.56
N HIS A 105 -13.29 -1.39 25.19
CA HIS A 105 -12.31 -2.28 24.57
C HIS A 105 -12.51 -2.31 23.05
N GLU A 106 -11.44 -2.06 22.30
CA GLU A 106 -11.44 -2.16 20.84
C GLU A 106 -10.47 -3.23 20.38
N ALA A 107 -10.90 -4.10 19.48
CA ALA A 107 -10.06 -5.15 18.91
C ALA A 107 -9.50 -4.70 17.56
N TYR A 108 -8.19 -4.86 17.41
CA TYR A 108 -7.40 -4.57 16.23
C TYR A 108 -6.93 -5.87 15.62
N TYR A 109 -7.17 -6.03 14.33
CA TYR A 109 -6.84 -7.25 13.61
C TYR A 109 -5.82 -6.96 12.52
N PHE A 110 -4.80 -7.79 12.47
CA PHE A 110 -3.70 -7.73 11.50
C PHE A 110 -3.71 -9.03 10.69
N LEU A 111 -3.38 -8.93 9.41
CA LEU A 111 -3.09 -10.13 8.64
C LEU A 111 -1.85 -10.82 9.22
N ASN A 112 -1.84 -12.15 9.35
CA ASN A 112 -0.66 -12.90 9.81
C ASN A 112 0.42 -12.95 8.72
N SER A 113 1.02 -11.82 8.47
CA SER A 113 2.15 -11.58 7.58
C SER A 113 3.39 -11.19 8.40
N PRO A 114 4.59 -11.14 7.79
CA PRO A 114 5.77 -10.61 8.50
C PRO A 114 5.54 -9.24 9.12
N ARG A 115 4.85 -8.34 8.41
CA ARG A 115 4.46 -6.99 8.91
C ARG A 115 3.46 -7.06 10.05
N GLY A 116 2.44 -7.88 9.93
CA GLY A 116 1.44 -8.04 11.00
C GLY A 116 2.05 -8.61 12.28
N ARG A 117 2.96 -9.58 12.17
CA ARG A 117 3.71 -10.09 13.32
C ARG A 117 4.66 -9.06 13.92
N ALA A 118 5.29 -8.20 13.08
CA ALA A 118 6.11 -7.09 13.56
C ALA A 118 5.26 -6.05 14.31
N ALA A 119 4.07 -5.72 13.79
CA ALA A 119 3.13 -4.83 14.46
C ALA A 119 2.74 -5.36 15.86
N LEU A 120 2.39 -6.65 15.94
CA LEU A 120 2.02 -7.25 17.23
C LEU A 120 3.18 -7.19 18.25
N ARG A 121 4.41 -7.51 17.84
CA ARG A 121 5.60 -7.36 18.70
C ARG A 121 5.85 -5.92 19.14
N ALA A 122 5.65 -4.94 18.24
CA ALA A 122 5.80 -3.52 18.56
C ALA A 122 4.74 -3.06 19.59
N ILE A 123 3.53 -3.61 19.50
CA ILE A 123 2.46 -3.40 20.49
C ILE A 123 2.87 -4.00 21.83
N GLU A 124 3.28 -5.27 21.86
CA GLU A 124 3.67 -5.99 23.08
C GLU A 124 4.86 -5.34 23.80
N SER A 125 5.79 -4.76 23.02
CA SER A 125 6.94 -4.03 23.58
C SER A 125 6.65 -2.57 23.94
N GLY A 126 5.43 -2.08 23.70
CA GLY A 126 5.04 -0.68 23.94
C GLY A 126 5.67 0.34 22.97
N GLN A 127 6.35 -0.14 21.92
CA GLN A 127 6.98 0.73 20.91
C GLN A 127 5.99 1.35 19.94
N TRP A 128 4.81 0.77 19.82
CA TRP A 128 3.76 1.27 18.96
C TRP A 128 2.37 1.07 19.58
N GLN A 129 1.54 2.08 19.44
CA GLN A 129 0.12 2.04 19.78
C GLN A 129 -0.69 2.59 18.62
N PRO A 130 -1.85 2.01 18.31
CA PRO A 130 -2.76 2.58 17.32
C PRO A 130 -3.17 3.98 17.77
N ASP A 131 -3.28 4.90 16.82
CA ASP A 131 -3.70 6.28 17.11
C ASP A 131 -5.19 6.30 17.52
N ILE A 132 -5.44 6.28 18.82
CA ILE A 132 -6.78 6.24 19.42
C ILE A 132 -7.50 7.57 19.21
N GLN A 133 -6.79 8.68 18.97
CA GLN A 133 -7.37 10.02 18.85
C GLN A 133 -7.92 10.33 17.44
N ASN A 134 -7.49 9.61 16.41
CA ASN A 134 -8.01 9.76 15.03
C ASN A 134 -9.20 8.82 14.76
N GLN A 135 -10.13 8.71 15.69
CA GLN A 135 -11.29 7.82 15.60
C GLN A 135 -12.30 8.19 14.50
N THR A 136 -12.20 9.35 13.87
CA THR A 136 -13.20 9.85 12.93
C THR A 136 -12.76 9.80 11.46
N THR A 137 -11.55 9.37 11.15
CA THR A 137 -11.01 9.57 9.79
C THR A 137 -11.04 8.32 8.90
N ASN A 138 -11.49 7.17 9.41
CA ASN A 138 -11.43 5.92 8.63
C ASN A 138 -12.67 5.58 7.81
N LEU A 139 -13.75 6.35 7.91
CA LEU A 139 -14.91 6.21 7.02
C LEU A 139 -14.84 7.15 5.80
N ALA A 140 -14.11 8.25 5.90
CA ALA A 140 -13.65 8.95 4.71
C ALA A 140 -12.33 8.30 4.30
N ILE A 141 -12.39 7.30 3.45
CA ILE A 141 -11.25 6.84 2.67
C ILE A 141 -10.71 8.09 1.98
N GLN A 142 -9.74 8.76 2.59
CA GLN A 142 -8.76 9.45 1.77
C GLN A 142 -8.12 8.28 1.01
N GLU A 143 -8.52 8.15 -0.23
CA GLU A 143 -7.89 7.28 -1.21
C GLU A 143 -6.48 7.82 -1.46
N THR A 144 -5.60 7.63 -0.48
CA THR A 144 -4.19 7.68 -0.78
C THR A 144 -3.95 6.41 -1.57
N PRO A 145 -3.65 6.53 -2.85
CA PRO A 145 -3.53 5.36 -3.69
C PRO A 145 -2.37 4.53 -3.17
N ASN A 146 -2.62 3.24 -2.95
CA ASN A 146 -1.57 2.26 -2.71
C ASN A 146 -0.46 2.48 -3.75
N ILE A 147 0.80 2.43 -3.35
CA ILE A 147 1.96 2.66 -4.20
C ILE A 147 1.89 1.89 -5.53
N PHE A 148 1.32 0.69 -5.54
CA PHE A 148 1.14 -0.12 -6.76
C PHE A 148 0.12 0.52 -7.70
N ILE A 149 -0.99 1.01 -7.16
CA ILE A 149 -2.03 1.74 -7.92
C ILE A 149 -1.45 3.06 -8.42
N LEU A 150 -0.78 3.81 -7.55
CA LEU A 150 -0.14 5.08 -7.90
C LEU A 150 0.88 4.89 -9.03
N TYR A 151 1.66 3.80 -8.99
CA TYR A 151 2.61 3.47 -10.04
C TYR A 151 1.91 3.12 -11.35
N GLU A 152 0.88 2.26 -11.32
CA GLU A 152 0.15 1.84 -12.53
C GLU A 152 -0.54 2.99 -13.24
N GLU A 153 -1.15 3.89 -12.48
CA GLU A 153 -1.87 5.05 -13.01
C GLU A 153 -0.94 6.12 -13.59
N ASN A 154 0.24 6.30 -13.01
CA ASN A 154 1.09 7.45 -13.30
C ASN A 154 2.37 7.11 -14.08
N ILE A 155 2.92 5.92 -13.90
CA ILE A 155 4.22 5.54 -14.45
C ILE A 155 4.08 4.51 -15.58
N GLY A 156 3.43 3.37 -15.31
CA GLY A 156 3.27 2.33 -16.31
C GLY A 156 2.79 1.00 -15.77
N THR A 157 2.75 0.00 -16.64
CA THR A 157 2.23 -1.33 -16.29
C THR A 157 3.02 -1.99 -15.18
N LEU A 158 2.31 -2.53 -14.20
CA LEU A 158 2.89 -3.29 -13.10
C LEU A 158 3.28 -4.69 -13.59
N THR A 159 4.57 -4.90 -13.77
CA THR A 159 5.13 -6.24 -14.03
C THR A 159 5.51 -6.91 -12.71
N PRO A 160 5.65 -8.26 -12.66
CA PRO A 160 6.07 -8.94 -11.44
C PRO A 160 7.38 -8.39 -10.85
N LEU A 161 8.37 -8.09 -11.69
CA LEU A 161 9.64 -7.50 -11.28
C LEU A 161 9.47 -6.10 -10.67
N ILE A 162 8.62 -5.28 -11.25
CA ILE A 162 8.31 -3.94 -10.72
C ILE A 162 7.53 -4.06 -9.39
N ALA A 163 6.59 -4.99 -9.30
CA ALA A 163 5.84 -5.23 -8.08
C ALA A 163 6.76 -5.65 -6.91
N GLU A 164 7.73 -6.51 -7.17
CA GLU A 164 8.75 -6.91 -6.19
C GLU A 164 9.60 -5.71 -5.75
N SER A 165 10.10 -4.93 -6.69
CA SER A 165 10.88 -3.72 -6.38
C SER A 165 10.08 -2.64 -5.65
N LEU A 166 8.78 -2.51 -5.93
CA LEU A 166 7.87 -1.62 -5.19
C LEU A 166 7.66 -2.10 -3.76
N ALA A 167 7.50 -3.41 -3.55
CA ALA A 167 7.38 -3.99 -2.22
C ALA A 167 8.65 -3.76 -1.38
N GLU A 168 9.84 -3.95 -1.97
CA GLU A 168 11.12 -3.65 -1.32
C GLU A 168 11.24 -2.15 -0.96
N ALA A 169 10.81 -1.27 -1.86
CA ALA A 169 10.83 0.16 -1.60
C ALA A 169 9.86 0.55 -0.48
N GLU A 170 8.67 -0.07 -0.41
CA GLU A 170 7.69 0.14 0.66
C GLU A 170 8.22 -0.32 2.04
N ASP A 171 9.12 -1.31 2.06
CA ASP A 171 9.81 -1.75 3.27
C ASP A 171 10.97 -0.83 3.68
N THR A 172 11.56 -0.13 2.72
CA THR A 172 12.80 0.65 2.90
C THR A 172 12.53 2.14 3.12
N TYR A 173 11.53 2.69 2.44
CA TYR A 173 11.26 4.14 2.43
C TYR A 173 9.87 4.46 2.99
N PRO A 174 9.69 5.64 3.62
CA PRO A 174 8.37 6.12 4.01
C PRO A 174 7.43 6.27 2.81
N ALA A 175 6.16 5.88 2.95
CA ALA A 175 5.16 5.94 1.87
C ALA A 175 5.06 7.35 1.23
N LEU A 176 5.09 8.41 2.04
CA LEU A 176 5.09 9.80 1.57
C LEU A 176 6.29 10.14 0.67
N TRP A 177 7.43 9.49 0.87
CA TRP A 177 8.59 9.70 0.01
C TRP A 177 8.37 9.06 -1.34
N ILE A 178 7.81 7.87 -1.36
CA ILE A 178 7.55 7.13 -2.60
C ILE A 178 6.52 7.87 -3.44
N GLU A 179 5.43 8.34 -2.81
CA GLU A 179 4.41 9.14 -3.47
C GLU A 179 5.01 10.41 -4.10
N GLU A 180 5.79 11.17 -3.33
CA GLU A 180 6.41 12.38 -3.82
C GLU A 180 7.46 12.12 -4.91
N ALA A 181 8.23 11.03 -4.82
CA ALA A 181 9.18 10.63 -5.84
C ALA A 181 8.48 10.25 -7.16
N ILE A 182 7.32 9.56 -7.07
CA ILE A 182 6.45 9.27 -8.23
C ILE A 182 5.94 10.58 -8.84
N ARG A 183 5.42 11.51 -8.03
CA ARG A 183 4.96 12.82 -8.48
C ARG A 183 6.06 13.57 -9.23
N ILE A 184 7.27 13.63 -8.68
CA ILE A 184 8.42 14.28 -9.33
C ILE A 184 8.77 13.60 -10.66
N ALA A 185 8.69 12.27 -10.73
CA ALA A 185 8.95 11.54 -11.96
C ALA A 185 7.92 11.88 -13.06
N VAL A 186 6.66 12.06 -12.69
CA VAL A 186 5.58 12.49 -13.58
C VAL A 186 5.79 13.94 -14.04
N GLU A 187 6.00 14.86 -13.12
CA GLU A 187 6.22 16.29 -13.40
C GLU A 187 7.42 16.52 -14.34
N ARG A 188 8.46 15.70 -14.17
CA ARG A 188 9.69 15.78 -15.02
C ARG A 188 9.61 14.95 -16.28
N ASN A 189 8.47 14.32 -16.55
CA ASN A 189 8.26 13.40 -17.67
C ASN A 189 9.28 12.24 -17.75
N LYS A 190 9.78 11.79 -16.59
CA LYS A 190 10.71 10.67 -16.46
C LYS A 190 10.02 9.49 -15.78
N ARG A 191 8.96 8.98 -16.41
CA ARG A 191 8.07 7.94 -15.90
C ARG A 191 8.72 6.56 -15.98
N ASN A 192 9.74 6.32 -15.14
CA ASN A 192 10.34 5.00 -14.97
C ASN A 192 10.78 4.77 -13.53
N TRP A 193 10.72 3.52 -13.10
CA TRP A 193 11.01 3.10 -11.74
C TRP A 193 12.44 3.41 -11.30
N ARG A 194 13.41 3.24 -12.20
CA ARG A 194 14.81 3.53 -11.91
C ARG A 194 15.06 4.98 -11.51
N TYR A 195 14.33 5.92 -12.14
CA TYR A 195 14.42 7.33 -11.79
C TYR A 195 13.81 7.62 -10.42
N ILE A 196 12.70 6.96 -10.08
CA ILE A 196 12.05 7.07 -8.77
C ILE A 196 12.98 6.55 -7.67
N LEU A 197 13.59 5.37 -7.86
CA LEU A 197 14.57 4.81 -6.93
C LEU A 197 15.75 5.76 -6.71
N ALA A 198 16.31 6.34 -7.75
CA ALA A 198 17.42 7.28 -7.62
C ALA A 198 17.07 8.53 -6.80
N ILE A 199 15.80 8.98 -6.83
CA ILE A 199 15.31 10.06 -5.95
C ILE A 199 15.27 9.57 -4.49
N LEU A 200 14.72 8.39 -4.25
CA LEU A 200 14.57 7.82 -2.90
C LEU A 200 15.93 7.55 -2.25
N GLU A 201 16.87 6.94 -2.97
CA GLU A 201 18.23 6.67 -2.52
C GLU A 201 18.96 7.97 -2.14
N ARG A 202 18.83 9.02 -2.97
CA ARG A 202 19.40 10.32 -2.67
C ARG A 202 18.80 10.93 -1.39
N TRP A 203 17.49 10.88 -1.21
CA TRP A 203 16.85 11.39 -0.01
C TRP A 203 17.24 10.60 1.25
N GLN A 204 17.53 9.32 1.10
CA GLN A 204 18.04 8.50 2.20
C GLN A 204 19.45 8.89 2.62
N GLN A 205 20.30 9.23 1.65
CA GLN A 205 21.70 9.63 1.91
C GLN A 205 21.83 11.07 2.41
N GLU A 206 21.08 12.01 1.84
CA GLU A 206 21.24 13.45 2.06
C GLU A 206 20.19 14.03 3.02
N GLY A 207 19.14 13.26 3.36
CA GLY A 207 17.94 13.73 4.03
C GLY A 207 17.00 14.48 3.06
N ARG A 208 15.69 14.39 3.31
CA ARG A 208 14.64 15.02 2.45
C ARG A 208 14.78 16.55 2.32
N HIS A 209 15.46 17.18 3.25
CA HIS A 209 15.72 18.63 3.29
C HIS A 209 17.19 19.00 3.06
N GLY A 210 18.01 18.04 2.62
CA GLY A 210 19.33 18.33 2.07
C GLY A 210 19.15 19.43 1.02
N LYS A 211 19.84 20.54 1.17
CA LYS A 211 19.73 21.80 0.41
C LYS A 211 19.01 21.62 -0.92
N LYS A 212 18.02 22.48 -1.19
CA LYS A 212 17.59 22.82 -2.56
C LYS A 212 18.81 23.32 -3.35
N GLU A 213 19.74 22.44 -3.65
CA GLU A 213 20.55 22.61 -4.82
C GLU A 213 19.58 22.29 -5.96
N GLU A 214 19.13 23.37 -6.59
CA GLU A 214 18.62 23.32 -7.94
C GLU A 214 19.38 22.21 -8.64
N ILE A 215 18.66 21.19 -9.09
CA ILE A 215 19.20 20.30 -10.11
C ILE A 215 19.49 21.25 -11.26
N LYS A 216 20.73 21.71 -11.31
CA LYS A 216 21.27 22.40 -12.48
C LYS A 216 21.06 21.42 -13.60
N ASP A 217 19.97 21.68 -14.29
CA ASP A 217 19.58 21.01 -15.49
C ASP A 217 20.85 20.92 -16.34
N ARG A 218 21.05 19.77 -16.97
CA ARG A 218 22.17 19.54 -17.90
C ARG A 218 22.18 20.51 -19.10
N ARG A 219 21.84 21.76 -18.88
CA ARG A 219 22.18 22.89 -19.75
C ARG A 219 23.66 23.17 -19.79
N ASP A 220 24.40 22.67 -18.78
CA ASP A 220 25.87 22.73 -18.82
C ASP A 220 26.47 21.71 -19.79
N SER A 221 25.79 20.58 -20.04
CA SER A 221 26.29 19.61 -21.03
C SER A 221 26.11 20.09 -22.49
N GLU A 222 25.17 20.99 -22.77
CA GLU A 222 25.06 21.63 -24.08
C GLU A 222 26.03 22.79 -24.21
N LYS A 223 26.34 23.51 -23.12
CA LYS A 223 27.41 24.53 -23.11
C LYS A 223 28.79 23.90 -23.24
N ASP A 224 29.04 22.77 -22.59
CA ASP A 224 30.27 22.01 -22.79
C ASP A 224 30.39 21.41 -24.18
N ARG A 225 29.30 20.93 -24.77
CA ARG A 225 29.30 20.48 -26.18
C ARG A 225 29.57 21.63 -27.14
N ARG A 226 29.04 22.84 -26.91
CA ARG A 226 29.36 24.01 -27.74
C ARG A 226 30.78 24.48 -27.55
N ARG A 227 31.33 24.35 -26.33
CA ARG A 227 32.75 24.70 -26.06
C ARG A 227 33.73 23.75 -26.75
N TYR A 228 33.33 22.47 -26.98
CA TYR A 228 34.14 21.51 -27.73
C TYR A 228 34.02 21.68 -29.25
N VAL A 229 32.98 22.34 -29.74
CA VAL A 229 32.77 22.60 -31.18
C VAL A 229 33.30 23.97 -31.61
N GLU A 230 33.44 24.90 -30.67
CA GLU A 230 33.94 26.27 -30.95
C GLU A 230 35.37 26.56 -30.41
N GLY A 231 36.09 25.55 -29.88
CA GLY A 231 37.45 25.69 -29.37
C GLY A 231 38.48 25.10 -30.33
N GLU A 232 39.43 25.92 -30.77
CA GLU A 232 40.80 25.69 -31.33
C GLU A 232 41.01 24.66 -32.44
N PHE A 233 39.97 23.92 -32.91
CA PHE A 233 40.09 22.97 -34.00
C PHE A 233 39.18 23.26 -35.18
N SER A 234 38.58 24.46 -35.26
CA SER A 234 37.77 24.88 -36.40
C SER A 234 38.59 25.19 -37.69
N ASP A 235 39.91 25.30 -37.57
CA ASP A 235 40.80 25.67 -38.67
C ASP A 235 41.38 24.45 -39.45
N PHE A 236 40.92 23.22 -39.15
CA PHE A 236 41.49 22.02 -39.80
C PHE A 236 40.48 21.26 -40.70
N VAL A 237 39.39 21.89 -41.12
CA VAL A 237 38.53 21.33 -42.14
C VAL A 237 38.41 22.35 -43.29
N GLU A 238 39.44 22.46 -44.10
CA GLU A 238 39.36 22.93 -45.48
C GLU A 238 39.30 21.72 -46.40
N HIS A 239 38.22 21.69 -47.22
CA HIS A 239 37.95 20.99 -48.44
C HIS A 239 37.91 19.45 -48.44
#